data_5b518374d35e1016de7af207fc265a7b
#
_entry.id   5b518374d35e1016de7af207fc265a7b
#
_cell.length_a   1.000
_cell.length_b   1.000
_cell.length_c   1.000
_cell.angle_alpha   90.00
_cell.angle_beta   90.00
_cell.angle_gamma   90.00
#
_symmetry.space_group_name_H-M   'P 1'
#
loop_
_entity.id
_entity.type
_entity.pdbx_description
1 polymer ?
#
loop_
_entity_poly.entity_id
_entity_poly.type
_entity_poly.pdbx_seq_one_letter_code
_entity_poly.pdbx_strand_id
1 'polypeptide(L)'
;VPRGAVMTFDNIAQNNDYLLNFTTAGTSNRGGNSNEADKQIVSAKNVSIMVNGNKVDIPNINTGDKVTFMYTPTAAELINPESIVVWYTDDAGNRIYIPDGRFDPETGMITFTASDSTSYEVGFNKINFNDVKENSWYYKAVNFIAARNITTGTGNGNYSPMDNITRSDFLVLIMRAFGIGPDEYPENNFSDAGNTYYTGYLAAAKRLGITAGIGGNLYAPDKEITRQEMFTMIYNILLKLNKLSQSNLQQDVAEFGDADEISSWARDAVSMLVKTGVVSGSEGMINPNNNASRAEMAQLLYNLLSKN
;
A
#
# COMPACT_ATOMS: atom_id res chain seq x y z
N VAL A 1 24.67 -6.89 18.25
CA VAL A 1 23.95 -7.96 17.52
C VAL A 1 24.33 -7.79 16.05
N PRO A 2 24.75 -8.85 15.32
CA PRO A 2 25.08 -8.72 13.89
C PRO A 2 23.85 -8.28 13.09
N ARG A 3 24.04 -7.37 12.14
CA ARG A 3 22.99 -6.93 11.21
C ARG A 3 22.48 -8.15 10.44
N GLY A 4 21.16 -8.39 10.52
CA GLY A 4 20.50 -9.54 9.89
C GLY A 4 20.13 -10.69 10.84
N ALA A 5 20.28 -10.53 12.15
CA ALA A 5 19.85 -11.54 13.11
C ALA A 5 18.34 -11.45 13.35
N VAL A 6 17.67 -12.58 13.17
CA VAL A 6 16.31 -12.79 13.67
C VAL A 6 16.43 -12.93 15.20
N MET A 7 15.83 -12.02 15.96
CA MET A 7 15.70 -12.17 17.41
C MET A 7 14.34 -12.75 17.73
N THR A 8 14.34 -13.98 18.24
CA THR A 8 13.15 -14.63 18.80
C THR A 8 13.17 -14.37 20.29
N PHE A 9 12.18 -13.69 20.82
CA PHE A 9 12.01 -13.54 22.25
C PHE A 9 11.07 -14.65 22.76
N ASP A 10 11.66 -15.77 23.16
CA ASP A 10 10.97 -16.76 23.95
C ASP A 10 10.94 -16.28 25.42
N ASN A 11 9.75 -16.19 25.99
CA ASN A 11 9.44 -15.84 27.38
C ASN A 11 9.33 -14.34 27.70
N ILE A 12 8.16 -13.81 27.43
CA ILE A 12 7.59 -12.82 28.32
C ILE A 12 6.49 -13.53 29.13
N ALA A 13 6.83 -13.70 30.38
CA ALA A 13 6.18 -14.45 31.43
C ALA A 13 4.65 -14.58 31.39
N GLN A 14 4.21 -15.81 31.53
CA GLN A 14 3.01 -16.26 32.24
C GLN A 14 1.70 -15.57 31.89
N ASN A 15 1.04 -16.12 30.88
CA ASN A 15 -0.36 -16.06 30.52
C ASN A 15 -0.78 -15.39 29.20
N ASN A 16 0.12 -14.98 28.32
CA ASN A 16 -0.23 -14.64 26.93
C ASN A 16 0.95 -14.98 26.02
N ASP A 17 0.81 -16.02 25.19
CA ASP A 17 1.81 -16.46 24.22
C ASP A 17 1.84 -15.49 23.02
N TYR A 18 2.62 -14.42 23.10
CA TYR A 18 2.96 -13.59 21.95
C TYR A 18 4.37 -13.93 21.49
N LEU A 19 4.50 -14.55 20.34
CA LEU A 19 5.78 -14.72 19.65
C LEU A 19 6.05 -13.48 18.81
N LEU A 20 7.10 -12.74 19.12
CA LEU A 20 7.51 -11.55 18.34
C LEU A 20 8.73 -11.92 17.52
N ASN A 21 8.58 -11.91 16.19
CA ASN A 21 9.67 -12.11 15.25
C ASN A 21 10.02 -10.78 14.55
N PHE A 22 11.26 -10.36 14.63
CA PHE A 22 11.75 -9.17 13.96
C PHE A 22 12.69 -9.55 12.83
N THR A 23 12.40 -9.06 11.62
CA THR A 23 13.34 -9.10 10.50
C THR A 23 13.78 -7.68 10.18
N THR A 24 15.05 -7.36 10.36
CA THR A 24 15.61 -6.11 9.88
C THR A 24 15.91 -6.25 8.38
N ALA A 25 15.43 -5.31 7.58
CA ALA A 25 15.75 -5.25 6.15
C ALA A 25 17.26 -5.07 5.97
N GLY A 26 17.91 -6.07 5.38
CA GLY A 26 19.33 -6.02 5.11
C GLY A 26 19.67 -4.94 4.08
N THR A 27 20.45 -3.94 4.47
CA THR A 27 21.07 -3.03 3.51
C THR A 27 22.21 -3.79 2.80
N SER A 28 22.02 -4.10 1.52
CA SER A 28 23.10 -4.60 0.67
C SER A 28 24.16 -3.51 0.49
N ASN A 29 25.35 -3.70 1.06
CA ASN A 29 26.53 -2.87 0.77
C ASN A 29 26.92 -3.07 -0.69
N ARG A 30 26.62 -2.12 -1.57
CA ARG A 30 27.39 -1.88 -2.79
C ARG A 30 28.37 -0.75 -2.50
N GLY A 31 29.64 -1.10 -2.51
CA GLY A 31 30.74 -0.14 -2.44
C GLY A 31 30.67 0.83 -3.62
N GLY A 32 30.60 2.11 -3.31
CA GLY A 32 30.71 3.23 -4.23
C GLY A 32 30.98 4.47 -3.40
N ASN A 33 32.17 5.04 -3.56
CA ASN A 33 32.58 6.32 -3.01
C ASN A 33 31.54 7.38 -3.34
N SER A 34 30.87 7.95 -2.35
CA SER A 34 30.16 9.21 -2.46
C SER A 34 30.21 9.94 -1.11
N ASN A 35 30.50 11.21 -1.19
CA ASN A 35 30.74 12.20 -0.18
C ASN A 35 29.88 12.05 1.09
N GLU A 36 30.55 12.12 2.25
CA GLU A 36 29.97 12.27 3.57
C GLU A 36 29.30 13.67 3.69
N ALA A 37 28.04 13.76 3.30
CA ALA A 37 27.13 14.81 3.72
C ALA A 37 25.72 14.22 3.72
N ASP A 38 25.04 14.30 4.88
CA ASP A 38 23.64 13.87 5.14
C ASP A 38 23.35 12.36 5.22
N LYS A 39 24.08 11.65 6.06
CA LYS A 39 23.48 10.51 6.77
C LYS A 39 22.71 11.05 7.98
N GLN A 40 21.41 11.30 7.82
CA GLN A 40 20.53 11.33 8.97
C GLN A 40 20.70 10.01 9.73
N ILE A 41 21.31 10.07 10.91
CA ILE A 41 21.38 8.94 11.84
C ILE A 41 19.95 8.77 12.35
N VAL A 42 19.16 7.92 11.69
CA VAL A 42 17.86 7.49 12.20
C VAL A 42 18.18 6.66 13.45
N SER A 43 18.04 7.24 14.63
CA SER A 43 18.22 6.52 15.88
C SER A 43 17.08 5.53 16.04
N ALA A 44 17.41 4.25 16.27
CA ALA A 44 16.44 3.23 16.60
C ALA A 44 15.59 3.65 17.80
N LYS A 45 14.27 3.47 17.71
CA LYS A 45 13.30 3.87 18.74
C LYS A 45 12.81 2.63 19.49
N ASN A 46 12.40 2.82 20.73
CA ASN A 46 11.59 1.83 21.42
C ASN A 46 10.13 2.06 21.00
N VAL A 47 9.52 1.02 20.48
CA VAL A 47 8.13 1.05 19.98
C VAL A 47 7.26 0.23 20.91
N SER A 48 6.07 0.74 21.22
CA SER A 48 5.06 -0.01 21.94
C SER A 48 3.89 -0.39 21.05
N ILE A 49 3.34 -1.57 21.23
CA ILE A 49 2.15 -2.06 20.53
C ILE A 49 1.09 -2.40 21.55
N MET A 50 -0.10 -1.83 21.41
CA MET A 50 -1.28 -2.19 22.18
C MET A 50 -2.05 -3.28 21.45
N VAL A 51 -2.17 -4.45 22.07
CA VAL A 51 -2.88 -5.62 21.53
C VAL A 51 -3.84 -6.12 22.59
N ASN A 52 -5.15 -6.11 22.31
CA ASN A 52 -6.18 -6.57 23.25
C ASN A 52 -6.03 -5.95 24.67
N GLY A 53 -5.68 -4.67 24.75
CA GLY A 53 -5.47 -3.97 26.01
C GLY A 53 -4.13 -4.23 26.70
N ASN A 54 -3.28 -5.10 26.17
CA ASN A 54 -1.93 -5.36 26.67
C ASN A 54 -0.89 -4.55 25.89
N LYS A 55 0.05 -3.95 26.62
CA LYS A 55 1.17 -3.23 26.03
C LYS A 55 2.38 -4.14 25.86
N VAL A 56 2.95 -4.17 24.65
CA VAL A 56 4.19 -4.87 24.33
C VAL A 56 5.21 -3.86 23.88
N ASP A 57 6.36 -3.78 24.54
CA ASP A 57 7.44 -2.87 24.19
C ASP A 57 8.50 -3.59 23.35
N ILE A 58 8.85 -2.98 22.21
CA ILE A 58 9.80 -3.53 21.26
C ILE A 58 10.98 -2.54 21.11
N PRO A 59 12.19 -2.93 21.51
CA PRO A 59 13.35 -2.06 21.43
C PRO A 59 13.97 -2.03 20.02
N ASN A 60 14.61 -0.92 19.70
CA ASN A 60 15.48 -0.76 18.52
C ASN A 60 14.81 -0.95 17.16
N ILE A 61 13.60 -0.45 17.00
CA ILE A 61 12.88 -0.40 15.72
C ILE A 61 13.24 0.88 14.96
N ASN A 62 13.55 0.74 13.67
CA ASN A 62 13.74 1.86 12.76
C ASN A 62 12.51 2.06 11.89
N THR A 63 12.32 3.27 11.39
CA THR A 63 11.35 3.53 10.32
C THR A 63 11.67 2.66 9.11
N GLY A 64 10.68 1.94 8.60
CA GLY A 64 10.84 0.99 7.50
C GLY A 64 11.11 -0.46 7.92
N ASP A 65 11.39 -0.74 9.19
CA ASP A 65 11.53 -2.12 9.67
C ASP A 65 10.17 -2.85 9.63
N LYS A 66 10.19 -4.13 9.24
CA LYS A 66 9.01 -4.98 9.36
C LYS A 66 8.86 -5.49 10.78
N VAL A 67 7.67 -5.30 11.33
CA VAL A 67 7.26 -5.78 12.64
C VAL A 67 6.23 -6.89 12.44
N THR A 68 6.49 -8.06 13.04
CA THR A 68 5.59 -9.21 12.95
C THR A 68 5.38 -9.80 14.35
N PHE A 69 4.13 -10.06 14.71
CA PHE A 69 3.78 -10.67 15.99
C PHE A 69 2.49 -11.46 15.90
N MET A 70 2.29 -12.38 16.84
CA MET A 70 1.09 -13.20 16.91
C MET A 70 -0.10 -12.39 17.42
N TYR A 71 -1.26 -12.57 16.79
CA TYR A 71 -2.53 -11.98 17.19
C TYR A 71 -3.62 -13.03 17.26
N THR A 72 -4.40 -12.99 18.31
CA THR A 72 -5.55 -13.88 18.48
C THR A 72 -6.84 -13.08 18.26
N PRO A 73 -7.43 -13.14 17.06
CA PRO A 73 -8.67 -12.44 16.77
C PRO A 73 -9.85 -13.09 17.46
N THR A 74 -10.88 -12.32 17.69
CA THR A 74 -12.20 -12.82 18.08
C THR A 74 -12.88 -13.57 16.92
N ALA A 75 -13.90 -14.38 17.23
CA ALA A 75 -14.66 -15.07 16.18
C ALA A 75 -15.33 -14.09 15.19
N ALA A 76 -15.71 -12.91 15.65
CA ALA A 76 -16.30 -11.86 14.78
C ALA A 76 -15.27 -11.26 13.83
N GLU A 77 -14.04 -11.07 14.26
CA GLU A 77 -12.94 -10.55 13.43
C GLU A 77 -12.50 -11.55 12.38
N LEU A 78 -12.53 -12.86 12.69
CA LEU A 78 -12.19 -13.92 11.73
C LEU A 78 -13.16 -14.02 10.56
N ILE A 79 -14.38 -13.50 10.67
CA ILE A 79 -15.33 -13.43 9.53
C ILE A 79 -14.81 -12.45 8.46
N ASN A 80 -14.13 -11.37 8.87
CA ASN A 80 -13.59 -10.35 7.96
C ASN A 80 -12.15 -9.99 8.34
N PRO A 81 -11.19 -10.89 8.18
CA PRO A 81 -9.82 -10.69 8.65
C PRO A 81 -9.11 -9.51 7.96
N GLU A 82 -9.55 -9.12 6.76
CA GLU A 82 -9.07 -7.94 6.04
C GLU A 82 -9.35 -6.63 6.77
N SER A 83 -10.31 -6.63 7.71
CA SER A 83 -10.68 -5.47 8.53
C SER A 83 -9.87 -5.37 9.83
N ILE A 84 -8.98 -6.31 10.11
CA ILE A 84 -7.99 -6.20 11.19
C ILE A 84 -6.89 -5.26 10.71
N VAL A 85 -6.63 -4.21 11.47
CA VAL A 85 -5.78 -3.08 11.09
C VAL A 85 -4.81 -2.71 12.19
N VAL A 86 -3.72 -2.08 11.79
CA VAL A 86 -2.75 -1.43 12.68
C VAL A 86 -2.82 0.08 12.45
N TRP A 87 -2.79 0.87 13.51
CA TRP A 87 -2.73 2.32 13.43
C TRP A 87 -1.86 2.91 14.54
N TYR A 88 -1.54 4.17 14.42
CA TYR A 88 -1.04 5.00 15.50
C TYR A 88 -1.87 6.28 15.59
N THR A 89 -1.75 6.98 16.71
CA THR A 89 -2.41 8.28 16.89
C THR A 89 -1.36 9.37 16.71
N ASP A 90 -1.64 10.35 15.84
CA ASP A 90 -0.77 11.50 15.62
C ASP A 90 -0.89 12.53 16.76
N ASP A 91 -0.07 13.58 16.73
CA ASP A 91 -0.06 14.64 17.74
C ASP A 91 -1.38 15.44 17.80
N ALA A 92 -2.17 15.40 16.73
CA ALA A 92 -3.49 16.02 16.66
C ALA A 92 -4.62 15.12 17.18
N GLY A 93 -4.31 13.87 17.54
CA GLY A 93 -5.27 12.87 18.03
C GLY A 93 -5.96 12.08 16.92
N ASN A 94 -5.52 12.18 15.66
CA ASN A 94 -6.09 11.42 14.57
C ASN A 94 -5.49 10.02 14.49
N ARG A 95 -6.33 9.02 14.15
CA ARG A 95 -5.84 7.67 13.83
C ARG A 95 -5.25 7.64 12.43
N ILE A 96 -3.99 7.26 12.34
CA ILE A 96 -3.27 7.05 11.09
C ILE A 96 -3.08 5.55 10.88
N TYR A 97 -3.84 4.98 9.97
CA TYR A 97 -3.77 3.56 9.65
C TYR A 97 -2.50 3.24 8.86
N ILE A 98 -1.86 2.13 9.21
CA ILE A 98 -0.70 1.62 8.47
C ILE A 98 -1.20 0.85 7.24
N PRO A 99 -0.93 1.31 6.02
CA PRO A 99 -1.56 0.75 4.83
C PRO A 99 -1.22 -0.72 4.57
N ASP A 100 -0.01 -1.17 4.89
CA ASP A 100 0.47 -2.55 4.74
C ASP A 100 0.31 -3.39 6.02
N GLY A 101 -0.24 -2.79 7.10
CA GLY A 101 -0.54 -3.52 8.33
C GLY A 101 -1.64 -4.55 8.08
N ARG A 102 -1.34 -5.85 8.22
CA ARG A 102 -2.26 -6.93 7.90
C ARG A 102 -2.19 -8.07 8.88
N PHE A 103 -3.31 -8.77 9.03
CA PHE A 103 -3.42 -10.06 9.68
C PHE A 103 -3.43 -11.18 8.64
N ASP A 104 -2.66 -12.21 8.88
CA ASP A 104 -2.65 -13.43 8.08
C ASP A 104 -3.38 -14.54 8.86
N PRO A 105 -4.57 -14.98 8.41
CA PRO A 105 -5.35 -15.99 9.11
C PRO A 105 -4.73 -17.40 9.06
N GLU A 106 -3.80 -17.67 8.13
CA GLU A 106 -3.14 -18.97 8.03
C GLU A 106 -2.05 -19.12 9.09
N THR A 107 -1.32 -18.05 9.38
CA THR A 107 -0.23 -18.04 10.35
C THR A 107 -0.62 -17.48 11.72
N GLY A 108 -1.74 -16.75 11.80
CA GLY A 108 -2.14 -16.02 13.01
C GLY A 108 -1.29 -14.78 13.28
N MET A 109 -0.54 -14.30 12.30
CA MET A 109 0.41 -13.22 12.48
C MET A 109 -0.14 -11.89 11.96
N ILE A 110 0.16 -10.81 12.68
CA ILE A 110 0.08 -9.45 12.14
C ILE A 110 1.47 -9.03 11.66
N THR A 111 1.53 -8.42 10.49
CA THR A 111 2.74 -7.83 9.94
C THR A 111 2.46 -6.41 9.47
N PHE A 112 3.36 -5.47 9.76
CA PHE A 112 3.30 -4.09 9.28
C PHE A 112 4.70 -3.47 9.15
N THR A 113 4.82 -2.40 8.37
CA THR A 113 6.06 -1.61 8.30
C THR A 113 6.00 -0.46 9.30
N ALA A 114 7.00 -0.37 10.16
CA ALA A 114 7.09 0.70 11.15
C ALA A 114 7.26 2.08 10.50
N SER A 115 6.48 3.03 10.95
CA SER A 115 6.59 4.46 10.62
C SER A 115 7.42 5.20 11.66
N ASP A 116 7.37 6.54 11.66
CA ASP A 116 8.02 7.37 12.66
C ASP A 116 7.35 7.35 14.05
N SER A 117 6.21 6.67 14.20
CA SER A 117 5.54 6.54 15.49
C SER A 117 6.30 5.65 16.48
N THR A 118 6.10 5.91 17.77
CA THR A 118 6.60 5.09 18.88
C THR A 118 5.52 4.22 19.52
N SER A 119 4.26 4.38 19.10
CA SER A 119 3.14 3.64 19.68
C SER A 119 2.16 3.23 18.58
N TYR A 120 1.83 1.95 18.55
CA TYR A 120 0.87 1.36 17.62
C TYR A 120 -0.24 0.64 18.37
N GLU A 121 -1.38 0.53 17.72
CA GLU A 121 -2.54 -0.21 18.21
C GLU A 121 -3.04 -1.16 17.13
N VAL A 122 -3.58 -2.29 17.55
CA VAL A 122 -4.27 -3.26 16.71
C VAL A 122 -5.75 -3.25 17.02
N GLY A 123 -6.56 -3.33 16.01
CA GLY A 123 -8.00 -3.45 16.19
C GLY A 123 -8.74 -3.75 14.90
N PHE A 124 -10.05 -3.61 14.97
CA PHE A 124 -10.96 -4.00 13.92
C PHE A 124 -11.73 -2.78 13.39
N ASN A 125 -11.62 -2.54 12.08
CA ASN A 125 -12.28 -1.42 11.40
C ASN A 125 -13.04 -1.91 10.17
N LYS A 126 -14.25 -2.44 10.36
CA LYS A 126 -15.08 -2.88 9.24
C LYS A 126 -15.92 -1.72 8.70
N ILE A 127 -15.72 -1.40 7.44
CA ILE A 127 -16.54 -0.45 6.68
C ILE A 127 -17.46 -1.25 5.75
N ASN A 128 -18.75 -0.97 5.80
CA ASN A 128 -19.74 -1.60 4.92
C ASN A 128 -20.19 -0.63 3.85
N PHE A 129 -20.28 -1.12 2.60
CA PHE A 129 -20.88 -0.39 1.48
C PHE A 129 -22.13 -1.12 1.03
N ASN A 130 -23.18 -0.36 0.67
CA ASN A 130 -24.49 -0.91 0.29
C ASN A 130 -24.44 -1.75 -0.98
N ASP A 131 -23.48 -1.45 -1.87
CA ASP A 131 -23.31 -2.03 -3.20
C ASP A 131 -22.15 -3.05 -3.29
N VAL A 132 -21.55 -3.42 -2.15
CA VAL A 132 -20.47 -4.42 -2.08
C VAL A 132 -20.98 -5.68 -1.41
N LYS A 133 -21.28 -6.70 -2.20
CA LYS A 133 -21.81 -7.98 -1.71
C LYS A 133 -20.68 -8.92 -1.29
N GLU A 134 -20.92 -9.70 -0.22
CA GLU A 134 -19.93 -10.64 0.33
C GLU A 134 -19.43 -11.70 -0.63
N ASN A 135 -20.24 -12.10 -1.60
CA ASN A 135 -19.88 -13.09 -2.62
C ASN A 135 -19.19 -12.50 -3.85
N SER A 136 -18.93 -11.18 -3.87
CA SER A 136 -18.25 -10.54 -5.00
C SER A 136 -16.75 -10.83 -4.94
N TRP A 137 -16.12 -11.00 -6.10
CA TRP A 137 -14.68 -11.26 -6.19
C TRP A 137 -13.80 -10.16 -5.59
N TYR A 138 -14.31 -8.94 -5.57
CA TYR A 138 -13.63 -7.74 -5.03
C TYR A 138 -13.93 -7.49 -3.55
N TYR A 139 -14.79 -8.28 -2.89
CA TYR A 139 -15.24 -8.02 -1.51
C TYR A 139 -14.09 -7.85 -0.53
N LYS A 140 -13.14 -8.80 -0.52
CA LYS A 140 -11.97 -8.76 0.36
C LYS A 140 -11.11 -7.54 0.09
N ALA A 141 -10.86 -7.23 -1.18
CA ALA A 141 -10.05 -6.11 -1.58
C ALA A 141 -10.66 -4.76 -1.16
N VAL A 142 -11.96 -4.58 -1.37
CA VAL A 142 -12.67 -3.36 -0.96
C VAL A 142 -12.65 -3.21 0.56
N ASN A 143 -12.93 -4.27 1.31
CA ASN A 143 -12.87 -4.24 2.78
C ASN A 143 -11.46 -3.88 3.28
N PHE A 144 -10.43 -4.45 2.67
CA PHE A 144 -9.04 -4.20 3.04
C PHE A 144 -8.67 -2.72 2.90
N ILE A 145 -8.93 -2.12 1.73
CA ILE A 145 -8.57 -0.71 1.48
C ILE A 145 -9.47 0.27 2.25
N ALA A 146 -10.73 -0.10 2.49
CA ALA A 146 -11.64 0.72 3.29
C ALA A 146 -11.26 0.72 4.78
N ALA A 147 -10.94 -0.45 5.33
CA ALA A 147 -10.52 -0.58 6.72
C ALA A 147 -9.30 0.28 7.05
N ARG A 148 -8.41 0.51 6.08
CA ARG A 148 -7.19 1.33 6.20
C ARG A 148 -7.36 2.78 5.79
N ASN A 149 -8.62 3.22 5.62
CA ASN A 149 -8.98 4.59 5.19
C ASN A 149 -8.31 5.03 3.86
N ILE A 150 -7.90 4.05 3.03
CA ILE A 150 -7.40 4.33 1.67
C ILE A 150 -8.56 4.86 0.82
N THR A 151 -9.74 4.27 0.97
CA THR A 151 -10.99 4.73 0.35
C THR A 151 -12.07 4.99 1.38
N THR A 152 -12.94 5.96 1.09
CA THR A 152 -14.17 6.25 1.84
C THR A 152 -15.43 5.98 1.00
N GLY A 153 -15.26 5.39 -0.18
CA GLY A 153 -16.33 5.17 -1.14
C GLY A 153 -16.62 6.39 -2.01
N THR A 154 -17.78 6.37 -2.68
CA THR A 154 -18.24 7.43 -3.60
C THR A 154 -19.33 8.31 -3.01
N GLY A 155 -19.66 8.10 -1.74
CA GLY A 155 -20.74 8.79 -1.04
C GLY A 155 -22.00 7.94 -0.88
N ASN A 156 -22.92 8.40 -0.05
CA ASN A 156 -24.19 7.72 0.25
C ASN A 156 -24.05 6.25 0.70
N GLY A 157 -22.91 5.89 1.29
CA GLY A 157 -22.62 4.52 1.72
C GLY A 157 -22.29 3.56 0.58
N ASN A 158 -21.93 4.04 -0.60
CA ASN A 158 -21.58 3.23 -1.78
C ASN A 158 -20.08 3.29 -2.08
N TYR A 159 -19.58 2.22 -2.70
CA TYR A 159 -18.23 2.11 -3.24
C TYR A 159 -18.19 2.28 -4.75
N SER A 160 -19.28 1.96 -5.44
CA SER A 160 -19.42 1.95 -6.91
C SER A 160 -18.40 1.04 -7.61
N PRO A 161 -18.37 -0.27 -7.31
CA PRO A 161 -17.29 -1.16 -7.74
C PRO A 161 -17.14 -1.28 -9.25
N MET A 162 -18.26 -1.18 -10.00
CA MET A 162 -18.28 -1.35 -11.46
C MET A 162 -18.07 -0.04 -12.23
N ASP A 163 -18.08 1.10 -11.56
CA ASP A 163 -17.82 2.38 -12.21
C ASP A 163 -16.35 2.49 -12.60
N ASN A 164 -16.08 3.10 -13.73
CA ASN A 164 -14.73 3.44 -14.14
C ASN A 164 -14.12 4.45 -13.17
N ILE A 165 -12.84 4.31 -12.88
CA ILE A 165 -12.14 5.23 -11.98
C ILE A 165 -11.48 6.36 -12.78
N THR A 166 -11.56 7.58 -12.26
CA THR A 166 -10.85 8.72 -12.86
C THR A 166 -9.36 8.67 -12.53
N ARG A 167 -8.56 9.39 -13.32
CA ARG A 167 -7.12 9.51 -13.11
C ARG A 167 -6.78 10.15 -11.76
N SER A 168 -7.57 11.17 -11.34
CA SER A 168 -7.38 11.82 -10.03
C SER A 168 -7.77 10.92 -8.87
N ASP A 169 -8.91 10.23 -8.94
CA ASP A 169 -9.32 9.29 -7.91
C ASP A 169 -8.28 8.18 -7.73
N PHE A 170 -7.83 7.58 -8.85
CA PHE A 170 -6.80 6.56 -8.80
C PHE A 170 -5.52 7.08 -8.14
N LEU A 171 -5.05 8.28 -8.53
CA LEU A 171 -3.84 8.86 -7.94
C LEU A 171 -3.98 9.07 -6.44
N VAL A 172 -5.10 9.62 -5.96
CA VAL A 172 -5.34 9.82 -4.53
C VAL A 172 -5.28 8.49 -3.78
N LEU A 173 -5.93 7.46 -4.31
CA LEU A 173 -5.99 6.16 -3.65
C LEU A 173 -4.62 5.48 -3.59
N ILE A 174 -3.84 5.54 -4.67
CA ILE A 174 -2.48 4.96 -4.65
C ILE A 174 -1.53 5.76 -3.74
N MET A 175 -1.61 7.07 -3.72
CA MET A 175 -0.81 7.90 -2.82
C MET A 175 -1.11 7.55 -1.36
N ARG A 176 -2.40 7.44 -0.98
CA ARG A 176 -2.81 6.99 0.36
C ARG A 176 -2.34 5.57 0.68
N ALA A 177 -2.42 4.65 -0.28
CA ALA A 177 -1.95 3.28 -0.13
C ALA A 177 -0.46 3.17 0.19
N PHE A 178 0.33 4.17 -0.22
CA PHE A 178 1.76 4.26 0.09
C PHE A 178 2.10 5.28 1.19
N GLY A 179 1.10 5.81 1.90
CA GLY A 179 1.30 6.76 2.99
C GLY A 179 1.81 8.13 2.53
N ILE A 180 1.60 8.49 1.26
CA ILE A 180 2.02 9.78 0.71
C ILE A 180 0.85 10.76 0.82
N GLY A 181 1.02 11.78 1.66
CA GLY A 181 0.03 12.84 1.85
C GLY A 181 0.04 13.88 0.72
N PRO A 182 -0.98 14.75 0.69
CA PRO A 182 -1.02 15.90 -0.22
C PRO A 182 -0.03 16.98 0.20
N ASP A 183 0.46 17.77 -0.76
CA ASP A 183 1.17 19.00 -0.45
C ASP A 183 0.17 20.06 0.08
N GLU A 184 0.48 20.67 1.22
CA GLU A 184 -0.37 21.71 1.84
C GLU A 184 -0.44 22.98 0.98
N TYR A 185 0.68 23.32 0.34
CA TYR A 185 0.82 24.48 -0.54
C TYR A 185 1.21 23.99 -1.93
N PRO A 186 0.23 23.65 -2.78
CA PRO A 186 0.46 22.98 -4.05
C PRO A 186 0.98 23.93 -5.15
N GLU A 187 2.21 24.42 -4.99
CA GLU A 187 2.91 25.22 -6.02
C GLU A 187 3.36 24.33 -7.19
N ASN A 188 3.58 24.97 -8.36
CA ASN A 188 4.06 24.30 -9.58
C ASN A 188 3.23 23.09 -10.02
N ASN A 189 1.93 23.10 -9.80
CA ASN A 189 1.01 22.03 -10.15
C ASN A 189 0.72 21.97 -11.67
N PHE A 190 -0.08 21.00 -12.08
CA PHE A 190 -0.68 20.94 -13.40
C PHE A 190 -1.66 22.07 -13.61
N SER A 191 -1.76 22.59 -14.85
CA SER A 191 -2.63 23.73 -15.17
C SER A 191 -4.12 23.44 -14.99
N ASP A 192 -4.49 22.16 -15.06
CA ASP A 192 -5.84 21.64 -14.89
C ASP A 192 -6.10 20.98 -13.53
N ALA A 193 -5.21 21.20 -12.56
CA ALA A 193 -5.33 20.60 -11.23
C ALA A 193 -6.52 21.12 -10.41
N GLY A 194 -7.08 22.27 -10.78
CA GLY A 194 -8.22 22.88 -10.08
C GLY A 194 -7.93 23.21 -8.61
N ASN A 195 -9.00 23.30 -7.81
CA ASN A 195 -8.93 23.48 -6.36
C ASN A 195 -9.90 22.49 -5.70
N THR A 196 -9.49 21.25 -5.54
CA THR A 196 -10.31 20.14 -5.11
C THR A 196 -9.52 19.24 -4.15
N TYR A 197 -10.13 18.15 -3.66
CA TYR A 197 -9.50 17.19 -2.76
C TYR A 197 -8.23 16.53 -3.34
N TYR A 198 -8.07 16.47 -4.65
CA TYR A 198 -6.90 15.87 -5.29
C TYR A 198 -5.78 16.86 -5.63
N THR A 199 -6.02 18.17 -5.53
CA THR A 199 -5.04 19.19 -5.97
C THR A 199 -3.69 19.06 -5.29
N GLY A 200 -3.67 18.89 -3.96
CA GLY A 200 -2.43 18.66 -3.20
C GLY A 200 -1.74 17.35 -3.55
N TYR A 201 -2.51 16.27 -3.82
CA TYR A 201 -1.95 15.00 -4.28
C TYR A 201 -1.32 15.09 -5.66
N LEU A 202 -1.92 15.87 -6.58
CA LEU A 202 -1.35 16.13 -7.91
C LEU A 202 -0.01 16.85 -7.83
N ALA A 203 0.09 17.86 -6.96
CA ALA A 203 1.34 18.59 -6.73
C ALA A 203 2.41 17.66 -6.16
N ALA A 204 2.09 16.90 -5.12
CA ALA A 204 3.01 15.94 -4.51
C ALA A 204 3.49 14.88 -5.52
N ALA A 205 2.58 14.31 -6.32
CA ALA A 205 2.91 13.29 -7.31
C ALA A 205 3.81 13.85 -8.43
N LYS A 206 3.56 15.09 -8.88
CA LYS A 206 4.40 15.79 -9.86
C LYS A 206 5.79 16.06 -9.28
N ARG A 207 5.88 16.62 -8.08
CA ARG A 207 7.14 16.92 -7.39
C ARG A 207 7.98 15.66 -7.16
N LEU A 208 7.35 14.56 -6.78
CA LEU A 208 8.01 13.27 -6.56
C LEU A 208 8.34 12.55 -7.89
N GLY A 209 7.87 13.03 -9.03
CA GLY A 209 8.06 12.41 -10.34
C GLY A 209 7.32 11.07 -10.49
N ILE A 210 6.20 10.90 -9.79
CA ILE A 210 5.30 9.73 -9.92
C ILE A 210 4.54 9.83 -11.23
N THR A 211 4.15 11.04 -11.63
CA THR A 211 3.49 11.32 -12.91
C THR A 211 4.03 12.60 -13.55
N ALA A 212 4.17 12.58 -14.87
CA ALA A 212 4.48 13.74 -15.68
C ALA A 212 3.22 14.35 -16.35
N GLY A 213 2.04 13.79 -16.07
CA GLY A 213 0.79 14.16 -16.73
C GLY A 213 0.68 13.59 -18.15
N ILE A 214 -0.09 14.29 -18.99
CA ILE A 214 -0.36 13.89 -20.39
C ILE A 214 0.34 14.80 -21.41
N GLY A 215 1.23 15.67 -20.96
CA GLY A 215 1.90 16.70 -21.78
C GLY A 215 1.27 18.09 -21.61
N GLY A 216 1.97 19.14 -22.09
CA GLY A 216 1.48 20.53 -22.00
C GLY A 216 1.18 21.01 -20.58
N ASN A 217 1.82 20.45 -19.55
CA ASN A 217 1.53 20.69 -18.15
C ASN A 217 0.08 20.35 -17.73
N LEU A 218 -0.56 19.37 -18.39
CA LEU A 218 -1.90 18.88 -18.10
C LEU A 218 -1.85 17.48 -17.46
N TYR A 219 -2.80 17.20 -16.56
CA TYR A 219 -2.97 15.88 -15.93
C TYR A 219 -4.20 15.14 -16.44
N ALA A 220 -5.24 15.84 -16.85
CA ALA A 220 -6.57 15.33 -17.18
C ALA A 220 -7.23 14.59 -15.99
N PRO A 221 -7.49 15.30 -14.85
CA PRO A 221 -7.93 14.66 -13.60
C PRO A 221 -9.24 13.89 -13.72
N ASP A 222 -10.19 14.41 -14.49
CA ASP A 222 -11.55 13.84 -14.64
C ASP A 222 -11.66 12.77 -15.74
N LYS A 223 -10.57 12.56 -16.51
CA LYS A 223 -10.53 11.48 -17.51
C LYS A 223 -10.49 10.13 -16.81
N GLU A 224 -11.26 9.17 -17.30
CA GLU A 224 -11.12 7.76 -16.87
C GLU A 224 -9.73 7.24 -17.21
N ILE A 225 -9.15 6.47 -16.29
CA ILE A 225 -7.80 5.94 -16.46
C ILE A 225 -7.84 4.59 -17.18
N THR A 226 -6.97 4.40 -18.17
CA THR A 226 -6.79 3.08 -18.79
C THR A 226 -5.95 2.18 -17.89
N ARG A 227 -6.08 0.85 -18.08
CA ARG A 227 -5.33 -0.15 -17.29
C ARG A 227 -3.83 0.03 -17.45
N GLN A 228 -3.31 0.26 -18.66
CA GLN A 228 -1.87 0.51 -18.85
C GLN A 228 -1.38 1.83 -18.23
N GLU A 229 -2.21 2.89 -18.20
CA GLU A 229 -1.91 4.13 -17.48
C GLU A 229 -1.84 3.89 -15.97
N MET A 230 -2.80 3.13 -15.42
CA MET A 230 -2.84 2.72 -14.02
C MET A 230 -1.59 1.92 -13.64
N PHE A 231 -1.23 0.90 -14.41
CA PHE A 231 -0.05 0.07 -14.17
C PHE A 231 1.25 0.90 -14.21
N THR A 232 1.34 1.86 -15.13
CA THR A 232 2.51 2.72 -15.23
C THR A 232 2.66 3.64 -14.02
N MET A 233 1.57 4.19 -13.49
CA MET A 233 1.65 5.00 -12.26
C MET A 233 2.06 4.17 -11.05
N ILE A 234 1.56 2.92 -10.93
CA ILE A 234 2.00 1.99 -9.87
C ILE A 234 3.49 1.69 -9.98
N TYR A 235 3.95 1.35 -11.18
CA TYR A 235 5.36 1.08 -11.42
C TYR A 235 6.23 2.25 -11.01
N ASN A 236 5.86 3.47 -11.41
CA ASN A 236 6.60 4.68 -11.08
C ASN A 236 6.68 4.93 -9.56
N ILE A 237 5.57 4.74 -8.84
CA ILE A 237 5.58 4.92 -7.38
C ILE A 237 6.46 3.86 -6.70
N LEU A 238 6.38 2.60 -7.14
CA LEU A 238 7.23 1.53 -6.62
C LEU A 238 8.72 1.78 -6.87
N LEU A 239 9.06 2.30 -8.07
CA LEU A 239 10.42 2.75 -8.39
C LEU A 239 10.90 3.85 -7.43
N LYS A 240 10.08 4.89 -7.25
CA LYS A 240 10.42 6.05 -6.41
C LYS A 240 10.60 5.69 -4.95
N LEU A 241 9.81 4.74 -4.46
CA LEU A 241 9.88 4.25 -3.08
C LEU A 241 10.91 3.13 -2.89
N ASN A 242 11.62 2.72 -3.96
CA ASN A 242 12.54 1.58 -3.94
C ASN A 242 11.88 0.28 -3.41
N LYS A 243 10.60 0.09 -3.78
CA LYS A 243 9.76 -1.05 -3.38
C LYS A 243 9.51 -2.04 -4.52
N LEU A 244 10.24 -1.96 -5.63
CA LEU A 244 10.16 -2.98 -6.68
C LEU A 244 10.68 -4.31 -6.15
N SER A 245 9.79 -5.29 -6.06
CA SER A 245 10.18 -6.66 -5.69
C SER A 245 11.04 -7.28 -6.78
N GLN A 246 12.15 -7.92 -6.38
CA GLN A 246 12.97 -8.77 -7.25
C GLN A 246 12.47 -10.21 -7.17
N SER A 247 11.20 -10.45 -7.35
CA SER A 247 10.68 -11.82 -7.28
C SER A 247 10.99 -12.60 -8.56
N ASN A 248 11.40 -13.85 -8.37
CA ASN A 248 11.58 -14.84 -9.45
C ASN A 248 10.21 -15.29 -9.95
N LEU A 249 9.62 -14.55 -10.88
CA LEU A 249 8.31 -14.89 -11.35
C LEU A 249 8.32 -15.56 -12.69
N GLN A 250 7.27 -16.37 -12.84
CA GLN A 250 7.15 -17.40 -13.84
C GLN A 250 6.34 -16.96 -15.05
N GLN A 251 5.67 -15.80 -15.04
CA GLN A 251 4.80 -15.37 -16.14
C GLN A 251 5.45 -14.24 -16.95
N ASP A 252 5.49 -14.41 -18.28
CA ASP A 252 5.91 -13.37 -19.22
C ASP A 252 4.69 -12.64 -19.77
N VAL A 253 4.82 -11.32 -19.96
CA VAL A 253 3.76 -10.52 -20.59
C VAL A 253 3.45 -10.99 -22.01
N ALA A 254 4.40 -11.60 -22.70
CA ALA A 254 4.22 -12.17 -24.04
C ALA A 254 3.27 -13.36 -24.08
N GLU A 255 2.90 -13.96 -22.94
CA GLU A 255 1.93 -15.04 -22.86
C GLU A 255 0.47 -14.57 -22.98
N PHE A 256 0.23 -13.26 -22.88
CA PHE A 256 -1.11 -12.69 -23.04
C PHE A 256 -1.44 -12.42 -24.49
N GLY A 257 -2.68 -12.73 -24.88
CA GLY A 257 -3.13 -12.66 -26.27
C GLY A 257 -3.13 -11.23 -26.86
N ASP A 258 -3.13 -10.21 -26.02
CA ASP A 258 -3.16 -8.79 -26.37
C ASP A 258 -1.86 -8.05 -25.98
N ALA A 259 -0.77 -8.78 -25.78
CA ALA A 259 0.52 -8.19 -25.40
C ALA A 259 1.01 -7.13 -26.39
N ASP A 260 0.66 -7.25 -27.66
CA ASP A 260 1.03 -6.30 -28.73
C ASP A 260 0.26 -4.99 -28.66
N GLU A 261 -0.87 -4.94 -27.97
CA GLU A 261 -1.64 -3.72 -27.74
C GLU A 261 -1.05 -2.82 -26.64
N ILE A 262 -0.10 -3.34 -25.86
CA ILE A 262 0.56 -2.58 -24.82
C ILE A 262 1.45 -1.51 -25.46
N SER A 263 1.16 -0.26 -25.15
CA SER A 263 1.96 0.88 -25.64
C SER A 263 3.42 0.75 -25.17
N SER A 264 4.36 1.19 -26.02
CA SER A 264 5.80 1.09 -25.73
C SER A 264 6.21 1.72 -24.39
N TRP A 265 5.58 2.84 -24.02
CA TRP A 265 5.83 3.54 -22.75
C TRP A 265 5.32 2.79 -21.52
N ALA A 266 4.37 1.87 -21.66
CA ALA A 266 3.79 1.08 -20.56
C ALA A 266 4.40 -0.33 -20.44
N ARG A 267 5.16 -0.79 -21.44
CA ARG A 267 5.62 -2.17 -21.55
C ARG A 267 6.45 -2.63 -20.36
N ASP A 268 7.38 -1.82 -19.88
CA ASP A 268 8.22 -2.15 -18.71
C ASP A 268 7.37 -2.27 -17.45
N ALA A 269 6.42 -1.35 -17.25
CA ALA A 269 5.52 -1.34 -16.10
C ALA A 269 4.63 -2.59 -16.09
N VAL A 270 3.97 -2.90 -17.21
CA VAL A 270 3.10 -4.07 -17.33
C VAL A 270 3.90 -5.35 -17.11
N SER A 271 5.06 -5.47 -17.77
CA SER A 271 5.94 -6.64 -17.64
C SER A 271 6.37 -6.87 -16.19
N MET A 272 6.76 -5.81 -15.49
CA MET A 272 7.16 -5.91 -14.08
C MET A 272 5.97 -6.34 -13.19
N LEU A 273 4.80 -5.74 -13.35
CA LEU A 273 3.64 -6.07 -12.53
C LEU A 273 3.08 -7.48 -12.81
N VAL A 274 3.20 -7.96 -14.03
CA VAL A 274 2.91 -9.37 -14.37
C VAL A 274 3.93 -10.29 -13.71
N LYS A 275 5.22 -10.02 -13.88
CA LYS A 275 6.30 -10.80 -13.27
C LYS A 275 6.23 -10.84 -11.75
N THR A 276 5.75 -9.80 -11.09
CA THR A 276 5.56 -9.77 -9.63
C THR A 276 4.23 -10.38 -9.18
N GLY A 277 3.40 -10.88 -10.09
CA GLY A 277 2.09 -11.45 -9.77
C GLY A 277 1.10 -10.44 -9.16
N VAL A 278 1.40 -9.14 -9.28
CA VAL A 278 0.49 -8.07 -8.90
C VAL A 278 -0.67 -7.99 -9.90
N VAL A 279 -0.36 -8.23 -11.17
CA VAL A 279 -1.31 -8.33 -12.28
C VAL A 279 -1.28 -9.73 -12.86
N SER A 280 -2.44 -10.36 -12.96
CA SER A 280 -2.61 -11.71 -13.54
C SER A 280 -3.42 -11.73 -14.85
N GLY A 281 -3.92 -10.57 -15.28
CA GLY A 281 -4.84 -10.50 -16.41
C GLY A 281 -6.21 -11.15 -16.13
N SER A 282 -7.01 -11.27 -17.17
CA SER A 282 -8.29 -11.99 -17.16
C SER A 282 -8.49 -12.69 -18.48
N GLU A 283 -8.87 -13.98 -18.45
CA GLU A 283 -9.10 -14.78 -19.66
C GLU A 283 -7.91 -14.78 -20.66
N GLY A 284 -6.68 -14.72 -20.13
CA GLY A 284 -5.46 -14.66 -20.94
C GLY A 284 -5.18 -13.29 -21.59
N MET A 285 -5.83 -12.22 -21.13
CA MET A 285 -5.70 -10.86 -21.65
C MET A 285 -5.32 -9.86 -20.55
N ILE A 286 -4.51 -8.87 -20.90
CA ILE A 286 -4.17 -7.70 -20.04
C ILE A 286 -5.24 -6.60 -20.15
N ASN A 287 -5.83 -6.46 -21.33
CA ASN A 287 -6.77 -5.40 -21.69
C ASN A 287 -6.17 -3.99 -21.44
N PRO A 288 -5.01 -3.64 -22.02
CA PRO A 288 -4.25 -2.46 -21.65
C PRO A 288 -4.99 -1.14 -21.92
N ASN A 289 -5.82 -1.12 -22.98
CA ASN A 289 -6.54 0.06 -23.44
C ASN A 289 -7.92 0.24 -22.78
N ASN A 290 -8.42 -0.77 -22.07
CA ASN A 290 -9.71 -0.66 -21.38
C ASN A 290 -9.57 0.27 -20.16
N ASN A 291 -10.65 0.99 -19.84
CA ASN A 291 -10.73 1.74 -18.60
C ASN A 291 -10.74 0.79 -17.41
N ALA A 292 -10.07 1.22 -16.34
CA ALA A 292 -10.05 0.44 -15.11
C ALA A 292 -11.30 0.73 -14.27
N SER A 293 -11.92 -0.32 -13.73
CA SER A 293 -13.00 -0.18 -12.75
C SER A 293 -12.43 0.06 -11.34
N ARG A 294 -13.27 0.61 -10.46
CA ARG A 294 -12.93 0.81 -9.04
C ARG A 294 -12.68 -0.52 -8.33
N ALA A 295 -13.39 -1.59 -8.72
CA ALA A 295 -13.15 -2.93 -8.19
C ALA A 295 -11.77 -3.49 -8.59
N GLU A 296 -11.37 -3.32 -9.86
CA GLU A 296 -10.04 -3.74 -10.34
C GLU A 296 -8.93 -2.97 -9.63
N MET A 297 -9.11 -1.67 -9.41
CA MET A 297 -8.18 -0.86 -8.63
C MET A 297 -8.06 -1.36 -7.19
N ALA A 298 -9.19 -1.66 -6.52
CA ALA A 298 -9.15 -2.20 -5.16
C ALA A 298 -8.38 -3.52 -5.10
N GLN A 299 -8.63 -4.42 -6.05
CA GLN A 299 -7.93 -5.71 -6.11
C GLN A 299 -6.43 -5.54 -6.34
N LEU A 300 -6.06 -4.60 -7.17
CA LEU A 300 -4.66 -4.28 -7.45
C LEU A 300 -3.94 -3.75 -6.20
N LEU A 301 -4.56 -2.81 -5.47
CA LEU A 301 -4.01 -2.30 -4.21
C LEU A 301 -3.94 -3.39 -3.14
N TYR A 302 -4.95 -4.24 -3.05
CA TYR A 302 -4.93 -5.40 -2.15
C TYR A 302 -3.75 -6.31 -2.47
N ASN A 303 -3.55 -6.67 -3.73
CA ASN A 303 -2.43 -7.52 -4.15
C ASN A 303 -1.08 -6.89 -3.82
N LEU A 304 -0.94 -5.57 -4.01
CA LEU A 304 0.29 -4.84 -3.71
C LEU A 304 0.62 -4.80 -2.21
N LEU A 305 -0.40 -4.56 -1.37
CA LEU A 305 -0.19 -4.35 0.06
C LEU A 305 -0.22 -5.65 0.87
N SER A 306 -0.89 -6.70 0.37
CA SER A 306 -1.01 -7.98 1.08
C SER A 306 0.09 -9.00 0.76
N LYS A 307 0.85 -8.83 -0.33
CA LYS A 307 1.90 -9.77 -0.74
C LYS A 307 3.32 -9.38 -0.32
N ASN A 308 3.50 -8.20 0.28
CA ASN A 308 4.83 -7.69 0.67
C ASN A 308 5.20 -8.02 2.11
#